data_2ce15a98e4fcf99d4e5f75672339e6df
#
_entry.id   2ce15a98e4fcf99d4e5f75672339e6df
#
_cell.length_a   1.000
_cell.length_b   1.000
_cell.length_c   1.000
_cell.angle_alpha   90.00
_cell.angle_beta   90.00
_cell.angle_gamma   90.00
#
_symmetry.space_group_name_H-M   'P 1'
#
loop_
_entity.id
_entity.type
_entity.pdbx_description
1 polymer ?
#
loop_
_entity_poly.entity_id
_entity_poly.type
_entity_poly.pdbx_seq_one_letter_code
_entity_poly.pdbx_strand_id
1 'polypeptide(L)'
;MLFRPKRLVEWTLLTGLISSMAISSVAGDAPQFTPLFDWETIGLAEGMPSEKVTAVAVDGSRIWAGTEKGLVLIDGEDLTVFDADDGLPFDVISALTVDPESGDVWIGTLGGLARLSAGRITAFTQLNSGLVNDVIYGVATDHGDAWIATAAGVNRFDPSENTWEIYDVTNTLMHEPWCYSITADSEKVYVAVWGGGVIIRDGKTGTFREHRDPDGEMEIDLYRDDGLIHDVTSSVSVSGKLMWVGTYFGLSRYDGRHWQSFNEDDSGLAGDFINHVRADGDGVWVSTDTGLSHFDSSGWRTWKKAPDKTGWNVTLTTPEGASSTFTLQSGPAGERIFGTALDGESVWVATSAGLSHGTRRDGAESKGSER
;
A
#
# COMPACT_ATOMS: atom_id res chain seq x y z
N MET A 1 -1.29 -25.05 -21.85
CA MET A 1 -2.42 -24.33 -22.45
C MET A 1 -1.89 -22.96 -22.86
N LEU A 2 -2.01 -22.60 -24.12
CA LEU A 2 -1.48 -21.32 -24.64
C LEU A 2 -2.45 -20.21 -24.24
N PHE A 3 -1.94 -19.22 -23.49
CA PHE A 3 -2.67 -18.02 -23.14
C PHE A 3 -3.20 -17.32 -24.40
N ARG A 4 -4.45 -16.93 -24.41
CA ARG A 4 -5.01 -16.08 -25.47
C ARG A 4 -4.99 -14.63 -25.00
N PRO A 5 -4.12 -13.76 -25.56
CA PRO A 5 -4.22 -12.32 -25.29
C PRO A 5 -5.53 -11.79 -25.88
N LYS A 6 -6.36 -11.18 -25.08
CA LYS A 6 -7.46 -10.33 -25.57
C LYS A 6 -6.79 -9.04 -26.06
N ARG A 7 -6.62 -8.94 -27.39
CA ARG A 7 -6.12 -7.70 -28.01
C ARG A 7 -7.10 -6.57 -27.79
N LEU A 8 -6.62 -5.50 -27.20
CA LEU A 8 -7.35 -4.27 -27.03
C LEU A 8 -6.84 -3.16 -27.98
N VAL A 9 -7.78 -2.38 -28.33
CA VAL A 9 -7.91 -1.12 -29.02
C VAL A 9 -6.62 -0.27 -29.12
N GLU A 10 -6.32 0.16 -30.34
CA GLU A 10 -5.29 1.13 -30.66
C GLU A 10 -5.50 2.45 -29.90
N TRP A 11 -4.49 2.84 -29.12
CA TRP A 11 -4.45 4.14 -28.45
C TRP A 11 -4.30 5.26 -29.50
N THR A 12 -5.37 5.98 -29.72
CA THR A 12 -5.25 7.24 -30.46
C THR A 12 -4.75 8.29 -29.48
N LEU A 13 -3.53 8.75 -29.68
CA LEU A 13 -2.96 9.91 -29.00
C LEU A 13 -3.92 11.09 -29.12
N LEU A 14 -4.74 11.35 -28.11
CA LEU A 14 -5.40 12.62 -27.92
C LEU A 14 -4.41 13.54 -27.19
N THR A 15 -3.67 14.32 -27.99
CA THR A 15 -2.95 15.48 -27.47
C THR A 15 -3.98 16.48 -26.94
N GLY A 16 -4.27 16.37 -25.64
CA GLY A 16 -5.11 17.32 -24.93
C GLY A 16 -4.42 18.67 -24.87
N LEU A 17 -5.04 19.68 -25.47
CA LEU A 17 -4.66 21.08 -25.37
C LEU A 17 -4.55 21.47 -23.89
N ILE A 18 -3.34 21.83 -23.46
CA ILE A 18 -3.06 22.48 -22.18
C ILE A 18 -3.76 23.84 -22.20
N SER A 19 -4.93 23.94 -21.56
CA SER A 19 -5.58 25.22 -21.31
C SER A 19 -4.86 25.89 -20.14
N SER A 20 -4.03 26.89 -20.43
CA SER A 20 -3.46 27.76 -19.42
C SER A 20 -4.56 28.60 -18.78
N MET A 21 -5.05 28.20 -17.60
CA MET A 21 -5.93 29.04 -16.80
C MET A 21 -5.10 30.11 -16.10
N ALA A 22 -5.46 31.36 -16.38
CA ALA A 22 -4.94 32.54 -15.73
C ALA A 22 -5.33 32.53 -14.24
N ILE A 23 -4.33 32.52 -13.38
CA ILE A 23 -4.49 32.69 -11.94
C ILE A 23 -4.65 34.18 -11.66
N SER A 24 -5.80 34.59 -11.11
CA SER A 24 -6.00 35.95 -10.61
C SER A 24 -5.06 36.20 -9.43
N SER A 25 -4.10 37.10 -9.61
CA SER A 25 -3.13 37.50 -8.60
C SER A 25 -3.78 38.30 -7.48
N VAL A 26 -3.84 37.77 -6.28
CA VAL A 26 -3.84 38.56 -5.07
C VAL A 26 -2.38 38.78 -4.68
N ALA A 27 -1.96 40.05 -4.63
CA ALA A 27 -0.57 40.45 -4.43
C ALA A 27 -0.06 40.06 -3.04
N GLY A 28 0.91 39.20 -3.00
CA GLY A 28 1.77 38.80 -1.91
C GLY A 28 2.60 37.66 -2.45
N ASP A 29 3.92 37.69 -2.36
CA ASP A 29 4.81 36.63 -2.81
C ASP A 29 4.49 35.31 -2.07
N ALA A 30 3.41 34.64 -2.47
CA ALA A 30 3.15 33.25 -2.11
C ALA A 30 4.14 32.37 -2.88
N PRO A 31 4.76 31.37 -2.25
CA PRO A 31 5.61 30.42 -2.96
C PRO A 31 4.80 29.83 -4.10
N GLN A 32 5.36 29.86 -5.33
CA GLN A 32 4.72 29.26 -6.49
C GLN A 32 4.54 27.77 -6.20
N PHE A 33 3.31 27.36 -5.89
CA PHE A 33 2.97 25.97 -5.70
C PHE A 33 3.07 25.27 -7.07
N THR A 34 4.03 24.39 -7.18
CA THR A 34 4.09 23.44 -8.29
C THR A 34 3.51 22.12 -7.77
N PRO A 35 2.41 21.60 -8.36
CA PRO A 35 1.93 20.26 -7.98
C PRO A 35 3.06 19.26 -8.17
N LEU A 36 3.36 18.48 -7.13
CA LEU A 36 4.49 17.56 -7.13
C LEU A 36 4.28 16.37 -8.07
N PHE A 37 3.01 16.05 -8.37
CA PHE A 37 2.65 14.91 -9.19
C PHE A 37 1.66 15.29 -10.27
N ASP A 38 1.88 14.76 -11.46
CA ASP A 38 0.87 14.62 -12.51
C ASP A 38 0.19 13.25 -12.31
N TRP A 39 -1.13 13.22 -12.42
CA TRP A 39 -1.91 12.01 -12.19
C TRP A 39 -2.58 11.54 -13.47
N GLU A 40 -2.41 10.26 -13.75
CA GLU A 40 -3.12 9.52 -14.80
C GLU A 40 -3.94 8.40 -14.15
N THR A 41 -5.03 8.00 -14.79
CA THR A 41 -5.91 6.95 -14.32
C THR A 41 -6.05 5.87 -15.38
N ILE A 42 -5.96 4.61 -14.95
CA ILE A 42 -6.27 3.42 -15.73
C ILE A 42 -7.52 2.80 -15.12
N GLY A 43 -8.62 2.86 -15.85
CA GLY A 43 -9.94 2.41 -15.39
C GLY A 43 -10.61 1.46 -16.38
N LEU A 44 -11.95 1.36 -16.32
CA LEU A 44 -12.72 0.50 -17.23
C LEU A 44 -12.55 0.89 -18.70
N ALA A 45 -12.38 2.19 -18.98
CA ALA A 45 -12.21 2.69 -20.36
C ALA A 45 -10.89 2.21 -20.98
N GLU A 46 -9.86 2.03 -20.15
CA GLU A 46 -8.55 1.55 -20.55
C GLU A 46 -8.44 0.00 -20.48
N GLY A 47 -9.52 -0.69 -20.08
CA GLY A 47 -9.61 -2.15 -20.11
C GLY A 47 -9.45 -2.85 -18.76
N MET A 48 -9.45 -2.12 -17.65
CA MET A 48 -9.51 -2.75 -16.32
C MET A 48 -10.81 -3.57 -16.18
N PRO A 49 -10.78 -4.76 -15.56
CA PRO A 49 -11.97 -5.60 -15.39
C PRO A 49 -12.93 -5.08 -14.29
N SER A 50 -12.44 -4.20 -13.41
CA SER A 50 -13.18 -3.60 -12.30
C SER A 50 -12.74 -2.16 -12.07
N GLU A 51 -13.67 -1.30 -11.61
CA GLU A 51 -13.31 0.04 -11.12
C GLU A 51 -12.48 -0.04 -9.83
N LYS A 52 -12.79 -1.00 -8.96
CA LYS A 52 -12.08 -1.15 -7.70
C LYS A 52 -10.79 -1.93 -7.89
N VAL A 53 -9.67 -1.27 -7.65
CA VAL A 53 -8.33 -1.84 -7.57
C VAL A 53 -7.97 -1.96 -6.09
N THR A 54 -7.64 -3.16 -5.65
CA THR A 54 -7.47 -3.52 -4.23
C THR A 54 -6.02 -3.62 -3.79
N ALA A 55 -5.12 -3.90 -4.74
CA ALA A 55 -3.69 -4.03 -4.48
C ALA A 55 -2.89 -3.62 -5.72
N VAL A 56 -1.64 -3.22 -5.52
CA VAL A 56 -0.71 -2.88 -6.60
C VAL A 56 0.71 -3.29 -6.22
N ALA A 57 1.46 -3.83 -7.20
CA ALA A 57 2.88 -4.12 -7.07
C ALA A 57 3.63 -3.76 -8.35
N VAL A 58 4.88 -3.34 -8.21
CA VAL A 58 5.77 -2.94 -9.30
C VAL A 58 6.85 -3.99 -9.50
N ASP A 59 7.13 -4.31 -10.76
CA ASP A 59 8.17 -5.24 -11.19
C ASP A 59 8.94 -4.64 -12.39
N GLY A 60 9.87 -3.79 -12.11
CA GLY A 60 10.53 -2.97 -13.14
C GLY A 60 9.53 -2.12 -13.91
N SER A 61 9.41 -2.33 -15.23
CA SER A 61 8.42 -1.61 -16.05
C SER A 61 7.02 -2.23 -16.02
N ARG A 62 6.83 -3.38 -15.38
CA ARG A 62 5.55 -4.09 -15.28
C ARG A 62 4.83 -3.71 -14.02
N ILE A 63 3.53 -3.47 -14.15
CA ILE A 63 2.66 -3.14 -13.02
C ILE A 63 1.63 -4.26 -12.86
N TRP A 64 1.53 -4.77 -11.66
CA TRP A 64 0.53 -5.74 -11.27
C TRP A 64 -0.55 -5.07 -10.44
N ALA A 65 -1.80 -5.16 -10.88
CA ALA A 65 -2.95 -4.59 -10.18
C ALA A 65 -3.94 -5.69 -9.80
N GLY A 66 -4.23 -5.80 -8.53
CA GLY A 66 -5.28 -6.67 -8.01
C GLY A 66 -6.62 -5.97 -8.06
N THR A 67 -7.67 -6.67 -8.48
CA THR A 67 -9.03 -6.16 -8.54
C THR A 67 -10.03 -7.12 -7.89
N GLU A 68 -11.30 -6.75 -7.84
CA GLU A 68 -12.38 -7.66 -7.45
C GLU A 68 -12.74 -8.69 -8.53
N LYS A 69 -12.13 -8.58 -9.73
CA LYS A 69 -12.41 -9.44 -10.90
C LYS A 69 -11.13 -9.94 -11.57
N GLY A 70 -10.14 -10.27 -10.76
CA GLY A 70 -8.89 -10.85 -11.22
C GLY A 70 -7.68 -9.95 -11.05
N LEU A 71 -6.55 -10.50 -11.46
CA LEU A 71 -5.24 -9.87 -11.51
C LEU A 71 -5.01 -9.26 -12.89
N VAL A 72 -4.46 -8.07 -12.93
CA VAL A 72 -4.11 -7.35 -14.16
C VAL A 72 -2.60 -7.17 -14.22
N LEU A 73 -2.01 -7.53 -15.36
CA LEU A 73 -0.66 -7.14 -15.74
C LEU A 73 -0.74 -5.98 -16.75
N ILE A 74 -0.03 -4.92 -16.47
CA ILE A 74 0.20 -3.80 -17.37
C ILE A 74 1.68 -3.84 -17.76
N ASP A 75 1.96 -4.02 -19.07
CA ASP A 75 3.31 -4.09 -19.64
C ASP A 75 3.38 -3.13 -20.83
N GLY A 76 3.86 -1.91 -20.60
CA GLY A 76 3.76 -0.82 -21.56
C GLY A 76 2.30 -0.45 -21.85
N GLU A 77 1.88 -0.62 -23.11
CA GLU A 77 0.49 -0.36 -23.55
C GLU A 77 -0.42 -1.62 -23.46
N ASP A 78 0.17 -2.79 -23.20
CA ASP A 78 -0.55 -4.04 -23.15
C ASP A 78 -1.13 -4.30 -21.75
N LEU A 79 -2.41 -4.70 -21.71
CA LEU A 79 -3.11 -5.09 -20.49
C LEU A 79 -3.57 -6.55 -20.61
N THR A 80 -3.16 -7.39 -19.66
CA THR A 80 -3.54 -8.79 -19.57
C THR A 80 -4.25 -9.07 -18.26
N VAL A 81 -5.41 -9.73 -18.34
CA VAL A 81 -6.22 -10.08 -17.16
C VAL A 81 -6.10 -11.59 -16.93
N PHE A 82 -5.94 -11.96 -15.65
CA PHE A 82 -5.97 -13.34 -15.16
C PHE A 82 -7.11 -13.50 -14.16
N ASP A 83 -7.88 -14.56 -14.27
CA ASP A 83 -9.01 -14.86 -13.39
C ASP A 83 -8.99 -16.35 -12.95
N ALA A 84 -10.08 -16.82 -12.34
CA ALA A 84 -10.17 -18.21 -11.89
C ALA A 84 -10.11 -19.22 -13.04
N ASP A 85 -10.52 -18.87 -14.25
CA ASP A 85 -10.42 -19.73 -15.43
C ASP A 85 -8.93 -19.92 -15.87
N ASP A 86 -8.06 -18.98 -15.51
CA ASP A 86 -6.60 -19.04 -15.74
C ASP A 86 -5.85 -19.75 -14.60
N GLY A 87 -6.54 -20.09 -13.50
CA GLY A 87 -6.01 -20.86 -12.39
C GLY A 87 -5.82 -20.09 -11.08
N LEU A 88 -6.32 -18.87 -10.95
CA LEU A 88 -6.41 -18.20 -9.65
C LEU A 88 -7.38 -18.96 -8.72
N PRO A 89 -7.11 -19.06 -7.42
CA PRO A 89 -8.03 -19.72 -6.49
C PRO A 89 -9.33 -18.93 -6.27
N PHE A 90 -9.29 -17.61 -6.50
CA PHE A 90 -10.45 -16.72 -6.42
C PHE A 90 -10.19 -15.41 -7.17
N ASP A 91 -11.24 -14.74 -7.69
CA ASP A 91 -11.08 -13.52 -8.49
C ASP A 91 -10.78 -12.25 -7.66
N VAL A 92 -11.21 -12.22 -6.39
CA VAL A 92 -10.96 -11.06 -5.53
C VAL A 92 -9.53 -11.12 -5.01
N ILE A 93 -8.70 -10.25 -5.56
CA ILE A 93 -7.31 -10.09 -5.12
C ILE A 93 -7.27 -9.19 -3.89
N SER A 94 -6.57 -9.60 -2.87
CA SER A 94 -6.43 -8.87 -1.60
C SER A 94 -5.02 -8.36 -1.35
N ALA A 95 -4.00 -9.05 -1.86
CA ALA A 95 -2.60 -8.70 -1.65
C ALA A 95 -1.74 -9.10 -2.85
N LEU A 96 -0.68 -8.34 -3.10
CA LEU A 96 0.29 -8.60 -4.15
C LEU A 96 1.70 -8.32 -3.65
N THR A 97 2.65 -9.19 -4.00
CA THR A 97 4.07 -8.91 -3.90
C THR A 97 4.83 -9.58 -5.03
N VAL A 98 5.91 -8.97 -5.46
CA VAL A 98 6.85 -9.56 -6.42
C VAL A 98 8.11 -9.92 -5.66
N ASP A 99 8.54 -11.17 -5.81
CA ASP A 99 9.81 -11.61 -5.26
C ASP A 99 10.96 -11.02 -6.09
N PRO A 100 11.81 -10.17 -5.50
CA PRO A 100 12.87 -9.50 -6.23
C PRO A 100 13.98 -10.45 -6.73
N GLU A 101 14.10 -11.64 -6.16
CA GLU A 101 15.13 -12.62 -6.54
C GLU A 101 14.69 -13.50 -7.70
N SER A 102 13.45 -14.00 -7.66
CA SER A 102 12.92 -14.93 -8.68
C SER A 102 12.07 -14.24 -9.75
N GLY A 103 11.52 -13.07 -9.46
CA GLY A 103 10.52 -12.39 -10.30
C GLY A 103 9.14 -13.03 -10.22
N ASP A 104 8.91 -13.95 -9.30
CA ASP A 104 7.61 -14.56 -9.10
C ASP A 104 6.63 -13.57 -8.47
N VAL A 105 5.38 -13.62 -8.93
CA VAL A 105 4.31 -12.81 -8.36
C VAL A 105 3.49 -13.67 -7.41
N TRP A 106 3.43 -13.25 -6.15
CA TRP A 106 2.60 -13.87 -5.14
C TRP A 106 1.31 -13.08 -4.98
N ILE A 107 0.20 -13.80 -5.05
CA ILE A 107 -1.14 -13.25 -5.20
C ILE A 107 -2.00 -13.78 -4.05
N GLY A 108 -2.30 -12.92 -3.08
CA GLY A 108 -3.28 -13.21 -2.04
C GLY A 108 -4.69 -12.98 -2.58
N THR A 109 -5.59 -13.93 -2.31
CA THR A 109 -7.01 -13.81 -2.65
C THR A 109 -7.88 -14.11 -1.43
N LEU A 110 -9.19 -13.89 -1.55
CA LEU A 110 -10.14 -14.29 -0.50
C LEU A 110 -10.51 -15.79 -0.54
N GLY A 111 -9.84 -16.58 -1.38
CA GLY A 111 -10.09 -18.02 -1.53
C GLY A 111 -8.81 -18.85 -1.72
N GLY A 112 -7.66 -18.34 -1.32
CA GLY A 112 -6.37 -19.00 -1.37
C GLY A 112 -5.24 -18.10 -1.81
N LEU A 113 -4.04 -18.69 -1.88
CA LEU A 113 -2.82 -18.06 -2.37
C LEU A 113 -2.54 -18.55 -3.80
N ALA A 114 -2.04 -17.69 -4.67
CA ALA A 114 -1.49 -18.10 -5.95
C ALA A 114 -0.04 -17.61 -6.11
N ARG A 115 0.75 -18.38 -6.87
CA ARG A 115 2.07 -18.01 -7.35
C ARG A 115 2.06 -18.02 -8.86
N LEU A 116 2.39 -16.90 -9.47
CA LEU A 116 2.64 -16.81 -10.91
C LEU A 116 4.15 -16.84 -11.14
N SER A 117 4.64 -17.92 -11.72
CA SER A 117 6.06 -18.15 -12.00
C SER A 117 6.22 -18.62 -13.44
N ALA A 118 7.11 -17.96 -14.19
CA ALA A 118 7.37 -18.29 -15.60
C ALA A 118 6.08 -18.43 -16.45
N GLY A 119 5.09 -17.57 -16.21
CA GLY A 119 3.80 -17.54 -16.93
C GLY A 119 2.82 -18.65 -16.51
N ARG A 120 3.08 -19.35 -15.43
CA ARG A 120 2.20 -20.40 -14.90
C ARG A 120 1.68 -20.04 -13.52
N ILE A 121 0.37 -20.11 -13.32
CA ILE A 121 -0.28 -19.95 -12.02
C ILE A 121 -0.32 -21.30 -11.30
N THR A 122 0.06 -21.28 -10.02
CA THR A 122 -0.11 -22.41 -9.08
C THR A 122 -0.91 -21.92 -7.89
N ALA A 123 -2.06 -22.56 -7.63
CA ALA A 123 -2.95 -22.20 -6.54
C ALA A 123 -2.72 -23.09 -5.30
N PHE A 124 -2.72 -22.47 -4.13
CA PHE A 124 -2.59 -23.09 -2.81
C PHE A 124 -3.82 -22.76 -1.97
N THR A 125 -4.42 -23.78 -1.41
CA THR A 125 -5.58 -23.69 -0.51
C THR A 125 -5.38 -24.60 0.70
N GLN A 126 -6.21 -24.45 1.73
CA GLN A 126 -6.22 -25.37 2.86
C GLN A 126 -6.41 -26.84 2.46
N LEU A 127 -7.05 -27.10 1.31
CA LEU A 127 -7.32 -28.47 0.84
C LEU A 127 -6.13 -29.12 0.12
N ASN A 128 -5.23 -28.34 -0.48
CA ASN A 128 -4.16 -28.87 -1.32
C ASN A 128 -2.74 -28.48 -0.88
N SER A 129 -2.62 -27.73 0.23
CA SER A 129 -1.33 -27.24 0.72
C SER A 129 -1.30 -27.20 2.26
N GLY A 130 -0.24 -26.61 2.84
CA GLY A 130 -0.13 -26.34 4.29
C GLY A 130 -0.68 -24.98 4.71
N LEU A 131 -1.48 -24.33 3.87
CA LEU A 131 -2.07 -23.04 4.16
C LEU A 131 -3.04 -23.14 5.34
N VAL A 132 -2.90 -22.25 6.33
CA VAL A 132 -3.70 -22.28 7.56
C VAL A 132 -5.12 -21.74 7.36
N ASN A 133 -5.28 -20.81 6.39
CA ASN A 133 -6.59 -20.24 6.05
C ASN A 133 -6.58 -19.71 4.61
N ASP A 134 -7.70 -19.86 3.88
CA ASP A 134 -7.83 -19.43 2.49
C ASP A 134 -8.05 -17.92 2.34
N VAL A 135 -8.42 -17.19 3.40
CA VAL A 135 -8.57 -15.74 3.37
C VAL A 135 -7.21 -15.10 3.61
N ILE A 136 -6.61 -14.58 2.54
CA ILE A 136 -5.30 -13.93 2.59
C ILE A 136 -5.49 -12.42 2.66
N TYR A 137 -4.78 -11.76 3.58
CA TYR A 137 -4.79 -10.30 3.72
C TYR A 137 -3.47 -9.64 3.33
N GLY A 138 -2.34 -10.36 3.43
CA GLY A 138 -1.04 -9.82 3.10
C GLY A 138 -0.08 -10.91 2.63
N VAL A 139 0.86 -10.55 1.77
CA VAL A 139 1.95 -11.42 1.30
C VAL A 139 3.24 -10.61 1.24
N ALA A 140 4.32 -11.18 1.75
CA ALA A 140 5.68 -10.65 1.65
C ALA A 140 6.64 -11.77 1.23
N THR A 141 7.79 -11.40 0.69
CA THR A 141 8.87 -12.36 0.38
C THR A 141 10.15 -11.97 1.10
N ASP A 142 10.92 -12.97 1.50
CA ASP A 142 12.22 -12.79 2.12
C ASP A 142 13.08 -14.03 1.85
N HIS A 143 14.26 -13.83 1.26
CA HIS A 143 15.22 -14.90 0.90
C HIS A 143 14.58 -16.06 0.12
N GLY A 144 13.65 -15.76 -0.80
CA GLY A 144 12.93 -16.76 -1.61
C GLY A 144 11.74 -17.43 -0.92
N ASP A 145 11.53 -17.21 0.37
CA ASP A 145 10.34 -17.66 1.11
C ASP A 145 9.17 -16.70 0.90
N ALA A 146 7.97 -17.26 0.88
CA ALA A 146 6.74 -16.47 0.95
C ALA A 146 6.18 -16.47 2.39
N TRP A 147 5.85 -15.28 2.88
CA TRP A 147 5.21 -15.04 4.16
C TRP A 147 3.78 -14.57 3.93
N ILE A 148 2.81 -15.26 4.46
CA ILE A 148 1.40 -15.11 4.13
C ILE A 148 0.61 -14.78 5.40
N ALA A 149 0.05 -13.57 5.48
CA ALA A 149 -0.85 -13.15 6.54
C ALA A 149 -2.29 -13.55 6.19
N THR A 150 -2.93 -14.28 7.11
CA THR A 150 -4.27 -14.86 6.91
C THR A 150 -5.23 -14.50 8.03
N ALA A 151 -6.51 -14.90 7.88
CA ALA A 151 -7.52 -14.79 8.92
C ALA A 151 -7.30 -15.75 10.13
N ALA A 152 -6.27 -16.61 10.09
CA ALA A 152 -6.03 -17.60 11.14
C ALA A 152 -4.53 -17.73 11.52
N GLY A 153 -3.76 -16.67 11.33
CA GLY A 153 -2.32 -16.65 11.58
C GLY A 153 -1.51 -16.39 10.33
N VAL A 154 -0.23 -16.74 10.40
CA VAL A 154 0.76 -16.54 9.33
C VAL A 154 1.30 -17.88 8.88
N ASN A 155 1.47 -18.05 7.56
CA ASN A 155 2.28 -19.11 7.01
C ASN A 155 3.64 -18.58 6.53
N ARG A 156 4.66 -19.41 6.65
CA ARG A 156 5.88 -19.35 5.85
C ARG A 156 5.87 -20.52 4.88
N PHE A 157 6.09 -20.25 3.62
CA PHE A 157 6.25 -21.26 2.59
C PHE A 157 7.64 -21.15 1.96
N ASP A 158 8.39 -22.24 2.02
CA ASP A 158 9.66 -22.40 1.31
C ASP A 158 9.41 -23.13 -0.02
N PRO A 159 9.48 -22.43 -1.16
CA PRO A 159 9.24 -23.04 -2.46
C PRO A 159 10.31 -24.04 -2.88
N SER A 160 11.53 -23.93 -2.35
CA SER A 160 12.65 -24.81 -2.72
C SER A 160 12.52 -26.20 -2.11
N GLU A 161 12.04 -26.27 -0.87
CA GLU A 161 11.81 -27.52 -0.13
C GLU A 161 10.34 -27.95 -0.17
N ASN A 162 9.45 -27.08 -0.68
CA ASN A 162 7.99 -27.26 -0.67
C ASN A 162 7.45 -27.53 0.74
N THR A 163 7.95 -26.76 1.72
CA THR A 163 7.58 -26.91 3.15
C THR A 163 6.78 -25.71 3.63
N TRP A 164 5.86 -25.99 4.56
CA TRP A 164 4.97 -24.99 5.17
C TRP A 164 5.18 -24.97 6.68
N GLU A 165 5.30 -23.76 7.22
CA GLU A 165 5.28 -23.50 8.67
C GLU A 165 4.07 -22.64 9.01
N ILE A 166 3.49 -22.86 10.20
CA ILE A 166 2.35 -22.09 10.71
C ILE A 166 2.76 -21.36 11.97
N TYR A 167 2.42 -20.07 12.01
CA TYR A 167 2.59 -19.19 13.17
C TYR A 167 1.23 -18.63 13.56
N ASP A 168 0.76 -18.98 14.76
CA ASP A 168 -0.56 -18.61 15.27
C ASP A 168 -0.52 -18.28 16.77
N VAL A 169 -1.68 -18.11 17.39
CA VAL A 169 -1.83 -17.81 18.81
C VAL A 169 -1.28 -18.90 19.75
N THR A 170 -0.99 -20.10 19.24
CA THR A 170 -0.50 -21.21 20.05
C THR A 170 1.01 -21.28 20.15
N ASN A 171 1.73 -20.67 19.21
CA ASN A 171 3.19 -20.78 19.11
C ASN A 171 3.91 -19.43 18.91
N THR A 172 3.20 -18.31 19.01
CA THR A 172 3.73 -16.95 18.93
C THR A 172 3.26 -16.09 20.11
N LEU A 173 3.49 -14.78 20.05
CA LEU A 173 2.92 -13.78 20.98
C LEU A 173 1.58 -13.21 20.49
N MET A 174 1.02 -13.73 19.40
CA MET A 174 -0.28 -13.27 18.91
C MET A 174 -1.39 -13.58 19.92
N HIS A 175 -2.23 -12.58 20.21
CA HIS A 175 -3.42 -12.73 21.03
C HIS A 175 -4.69 -12.93 20.21
N GLU A 176 -4.65 -12.47 18.94
CA GLU A 176 -5.70 -12.58 17.95
C GLU A 176 -5.18 -13.28 16.68
N PRO A 177 -6.01 -14.07 15.98
CA PRO A 177 -5.55 -14.82 14.82
C PRO A 177 -5.54 -14.03 13.51
N TRP A 178 -6.19 -12.87 13.45
CA TRP A 178 -6.38 -12.12 12.20
C TRP A 178 -5.18 -11.25 11.88
N CYS A 179 -4.37 -11.69 10.92
CA CYS A 179 -3.18 -11.00 10.46
C CYS A 179 -3.51 -10.21 9.19
N TYR A 180 -3.61 -8.87 9.29
CA TYR A 180 -4.07 -8.00 8.20
C TYR A 180 -2.98 -7.57 7.24
N SER A 181 -1.74 -7.50 7.70
CA SER A 181 -0.61 -7.09 6.86
C SER A 181 0.66 -7.77 7.31
N ILE A 182 1.57 -7.96 6.39
CA ILE A 182 2.88 -8.54 6.64
C ILE A 182 3.92 -7.87 5.77
N THR A 183 5.08 -7.59 6.34
CA THR A 183 6.26 -7.15 5.61
C THR A 183 7.49 -7.84 6.18
N ALA A 184 8.53 -7.95 5.38
CA ALA A 184 9.79 -8.54 5.80
C ALA A 184 10.96 -7.65 5.36
N ASP A 185 11.99 -7.65 6.16
CA ASP A 185 13.32 -7.23 5.78
C ASP A 185 14.27 -8.44 5.90
N SER A 186 15.54 -8.28 5.53
CA SER A 186 16.51 -9.39 5.56
C SER A 186 16.79 -9.98 6.97
N GLU A 187 16.23 -9.40 8.01
CA GLU A 187 16.46 -9.82 9.39
C GLU A 187 15.19 -10.21 10.14
N LYS A 188 14.04 -9.64 9.77
CA LYS A 188 12.80 -9.75 10.55
C LYS A 188 11.55 -9.80 9.67
N VAL A 189 10.52 -10.40 10.22
CA VAL A 189 9.16 -10.38 9.68
C VAL A 189 8.26 -9.62 10.65
N TYR A 190 7.48 -8.70 10.11
CA TYR A 190 6.58 -7.82 10.87
C TYR A 190 5.15 -8.11 10.44
N VAL A 191 4.29 -8.34 11.41
CA VAL A 191 2.89 -8.72 11.19
C VAL A 191 1.97 -7.74 11.92
N ALA A 192 1.08 -7.09 11.20
CA ALA A 192 -0.01 -6.31 11.78
C ALA A 192 -1.16 -7.25 12.12
N VAL A 193 -1.51 -7.33 13.40
CA VAL A 193 -2.54 -8.23 13.93
C VAL A 193 -3.72 -7.40 14.41
N TRP A 194 -4.90 -7.68 13.88
CA TRP A 194 -6.13 -7.00 14.28
C TRP A 194 -6.41 -7.18 15.79
N GLY A 195 -6.43 -6.06 16.53
CA GLY A 195 -6.59 -6.09 18.00
C GLY A 195 -5.39 -6.66 18.76
N GLY A 196 -4.30 -6.99 18.06
CA GLY A 196 -3.08 -7.57 18.64
C GLY A 196 -1.82 -6.73 18.45
N GLY A 197 -1.95 -5.53 17.85
CA GLY A 197 -0.80 -4.68 17.58
C GLY A 197 0.13 -5.24 16.51
N VAL A 198 1.44 -5.14 16.69
CA VAL A 198 2.46 -5.64 15.75
C VAL A 198 3.29 -6.74 16.40
N ILE A 199 3.36 -7.87 15.73
CA ILE A 199 4.25 -9.00 16.10
C ILE A 199 5.47 -8.98 15.18
N ILE A 200 6.65 -9.07 15.79
CA ILE A 200 7.94 -9.09 15.08
C ILE A 200 8.63 -10.40 15.34
N ARG A 201 8.95 -11.16 14.31
CA ARG A 201 9.78 -12.35 14.36
C ARG A 201 11.20 -12.02 13.94
N ASP A 202 12.17 -12.35 14.78
CA ASP A 202 13.58 -12.28 14.44
C ASP A 202 13.97 -13.51 13.59
N GLY A 203 14.50 -13.26 12.39
CA GLY A 203 14.84 -14.32 11.42
C GLY A 203 15.99 -15.21 11.87
N LYS A 204 16.94 -14.69 12.66
CA LYS A 204 18.12 -15.43 13.14
C LYS A 204 17.82 -16.30 14.34
N THR A 205 17.08 -15.77 15.31
CA THR A 205 16.83 -16.45 16.59
C THR A 205 15.48 -17.16 16.62
N GLY A 206 14.56 -16.82 15.72
CA GLY A 206 13.18 -17.29 15.72
C GLY A 206 12.33 -16.74 16.89
N THR A 207 12.87 -15.80 17.68
CA THR A 207 12.14 -15.21 18.81
C THR A 207 11.14 -14.17 18.34
N PHE A 208 10.10 -13.94 19.17
CA PHE A 208 9.07 -12.97 18.91
C PHE A 208 9.16 -11.79 19.86
N ARG A 209 8.74 -10.61 19.37
CA ARG A 209 8.46 -9.41 20.15
C ARG A 209 7.09 -8.88 19.72
N GLU A 210 6.45 -8.15 20.62
CA GLU A 210 5.20 -7.45 20.33
C GLU A 210 5.32 -5.96 20.62
N HIS A 211 4.57 -5.18 19.88
CA HIS A 211 4.29 -3.77 20.16
C HIS A 211 2.78 -3.59 20.20
N ARG A 212 2.31 -3.01 21.26
CA ARG A 212 0.90 -2.76 21.54
C ARG A 212 0.70 -1.32 22.02
N ASP A 213 -0.55 -0.92 22.04
CA ASP A 213 -1.01 0.28 22.73
C ASP A 213 -0.94 0.06 24.24
N PRO A 214 -0.13 0.82 25.01
CA PRO A 214 -0.05 0.69 26.46
C PRO A 214 -1.33 1.11 27.17
N ASP A 215 -2.14 1.99 26.56
CA ASP A 215 -3.42 2.47 27.09
C ASP A 215 -4.54 1.45 26.97
N GLY A 216 -4.32 0.40 26.18
CA GLY A 216 -5.26 -0.70 25.97
C GLY A 216 -6.30 -0.39 24.88
N GLU A 217 -7.52 -0.95 25.04
CA GLU A 217 -8.58 -0.85 24.01
C GLU A 217 -9.39 0.46 24.06
N MET A 218 -8.74 1.59 24.32
CA MET A 218 -9.40 2.89 24.35
C MET A 218 -9.38 3.52 22.93
N GLU A 219 -10.48 4.11 22.50
CA GLU A 219 -10.57 4.86 21.23
C GLU A 219 -9.80 6.20 21.26
N ILE A 220 -9.16 6.52 22.38
CA ILE A 220 -8.42 7.77 22.62
C ILE A 220 -7.05 7.38 23.16
N ASP A 221 -6.00 7.79 22.45
CA ASP A 221 -4.62 7.73 22.91
C ASP A 221 -4.43 8.71 24.08
N LEU A 222 -4.33 8.18 25.30
CA LEU A 222 -4.26 8.98 26.54
C LEU A 222 -2.86 9.55 26.78
N TYR A 223 -1.82 8.81 26.38
CA TYR A 223 -0.42 9.15 26.59
C TYR A 223 0.34 9.05 25.26
N ARG A 224 0.28 10.10 24.47
CA ARG A 224 0.92 10.14 23.15
C ARG A 224 2.36 9.67 23.20
N ASP A 225 2.74 8.96 22.15
CA ASP A 225 4.12 8.54 21.87
C ASP A 225 4.70 7.53 22.90
N ASP A 226 3.89 6.86 23.68
CA ASP A 226 4.35 5.81 24.60
C ASP A 226 4.30 4.40 23.98
N GLY A 227 3.57 4.21 22.89
CA GLY A 227 3.42 2.96 22.16
C GLY A 227 2.75 3.12 20.80
N LEU A 228 2.01 2.11 20.37
CA LEU A 228 1.08 2.21 19.26
C LEU A 228 -0.07 3.12 19.64
N ILE A 229 -0.58 3.88 18.67
CA ILE A 229 -1.77 4.70 18.86
C ILE A 229 -3.03 3.83 19.11
N HIS A 230 -3.04 2.59 18.62
CA HIS A 230 -4.13 1.64 18.85
C HIS A 230 -3.74 0.22 18.41
N ASP A 231 -4.28 -0.81 19.10
CA ASP A 231 -4.02 -2.22 18.78
C ASP A 231 -4.73 -2.76 17.53
N VAL A 232 -5.75 -2.06 17.00
CA VAL A 232 -6.43 -2.44 15.75
C VAL A 232 -5.57 -2.01 14.56
N THR A 233 -4.49 -2.77 14.32
CA THR A 233 -3.55 -2.51 13.24
C THR A 233 -4.05 -3.09 11.92
N SER A 234 -3.91 -2.31 10.85
CA SER A 234 -4.33 -2.66 9.49
C SER A 234 -3.17 -2.88 8.54
N SER A 235 -2.05 -2.18 8.76
CA SER A 235 -0.89 -2.25 7.85
C SER A 235 0.41 -1.95 8.58
N VAL A 236 1.50 -2.59 8.15
CA VAL A 236 2.85 -2.34 8.63
C VAL A 236 3.84 -2.26 7.46
N SER A 237 4.75 -1.28 7.50
CA SER A 237 5.81 -1.13 6.52
C SER A 237 7.09 -0.65 7.18
N VAL A 238 8.24 -1.13 6.70
CA VAL A 238 9.55 -0.81 7.29
C VAL A 238 10.50 -0.26 6.24
N SER A 239 11.37 0.64 6.68
CA SER A 239 12.51 1.14 5.91
C SER A 239 13.68 1.38 6.86
N GLY A 240 14.72 0.58 6.73
CA GLY A 240 15.87 0.62 7.66
C GLY A 240 15.45 0.37 9.10
N LYS A 241 15.55 1.41 9.96
CA LYS A 241 15.15 1.33 11.37
C LYS A 241 13.73 1.84 11.64
N LEU A 242 13.13 2.44 10.63
CA LEU A 242 11.79 3.01 10.77
C LEU A 242 10.74 1.95 10.51
N MET A 243 9.78 1.87 11.41
CA MET A 243 8.56 1.10 11.25
C MET A 243 7.36 2.05 11.28
N TRP A 244 6.51 1.94 10.28
CA TRP A 244 5.25 2.66 10.17
C TRP A 244 4.11 1.68 10.32
N VAL A 245 3.15 2.00 11.17
CA VAL A 245 2.00 1.15 11.49
C VAL A 245 0.72 1.95 11.29
N GLY A 246 -0.08 1.52 10.33
CA GLY A 246 -1.43 2.03 10.15
C GLY A 246 -2.41 1.32 11.07
N THR A 247 -3.30 2.09 11.66
CA THR A 247 -4.41 1.58 12.50
C THR A 247 -5.74 2.13 11.98
N TYR A 248 -6.84 1.76 12.60
CA TYR A 248 -8.15 2.39 12.32
C TYR A 248 -8.35 3.71 13.06
N PHE A 249 -7.37 4.13 13.87
CA PHE A 249 -7.44 5.32 14.73
C PHE A 249 -6.24 6.25 14.53
N GLY A 250 -5.46 6.07 13.46
CA GLY A 250 -4.31 6.89 13.13
C GLY A 250 -3.08 6.08 12.74
N LEU A 251 -1.95 6.80 12.66
CA LEU A 251 -0.66 6.29 12.24
C LEU A 251 0.35 6.33 13.38
N SER A 252 1.11 5.27 13.56
CA SER A 252 2.25 5.23 14.46
C SER A 252 3.57 5.08 13.71
N ARG A 253 4.62 5.77 14.17
CA ARG A 253 5.99 5.68 13.71
C ARG A 253 6.90 5.25 14.85
N TYR A 254 7.76 4.27 14.59
CA TYR A 254 8.77 3.80 15.54
C TYR A 254 10.17 3.89 14.92
N ASP A 255 11.12 4.54 15.59
CA ASP A 255 12.50 4.73 15.10
C ASP A 255 13.49 3.69 15.66
N GLY A 256 12.99 2.67 16.35
CA GLY A 256 13.77 1.68 17.09
C GLY A 256 13.97 2.02 18.58
N ARG A 257 13.48 3.20 19.02
CA ARG A 257 13.57 3.68 20.41
C ARG A 257 12.34 4.43 20.88
N HIS A 258 11.80 5.31 20.02
CA HIS A 258 10.72 6.23 20.35
C HIS A 258 9.56 6.01 19.40
N TRP A 259 8.37 6.11 19.95
CA TRP A 259 7.13 6.16 19.20
C TRP A 259 6.75 7.60 18.89
N GLN A 260 5.98 7.78 17.85
CA GLN A 260 5.33 9.01 17.47
C GLN A 260 3.99 8.68 16.81
N SER A 261 2.92 9.30 17.30
CA SER A 261 1.56 9.09 16.84
C SER A 261 1.05 10.28 16.03
N PHE A 262 0.24 10.00 15.00
CA PHE A 262 -0.36 10.99 14.11
C PHE A 262 -1.83 10.64 13.89
N ASN A 263 -2.70 11.65 13.91
CA ASN A 263 -4.10 11.55 13.52
C ASN A 263 -4.50 12.71 12.59
N GLU A 264 -5.73 12.65 12.04
CA GLU A 264 -6.23 13.67 11.11
C GLU A 264 -6.26 15.07 11.72
N ASP A 265 -6.59 15.18 13.00
CA ASP A 265 -6.78 16.48 13.68
C ASP A 265 -5.46 17.24 13.94
N ASP A 266 -4.34 16.53 14.08
CA ASP A 266 -3.07 17.12 14.49
C ASP A 266 -1.91 16.90 13.52
N SER A 267 -2.18 16.30 12.39
CA SER A 267 -1.18 16.03 11.36
C SER A 267 -1.71 16.35 9.96
N GLY A 268 -1.02 15.88 8.94
CA GLY A 268 -1.49 15.92 7.56
C GLY A 268 -2.06 14.60 7.08
N LEU A 269 -2.58 13.75 7.96
CA LEU A 269 -3.31 12.57 7.55
C LEU A 269 -4.62 12.93 6.84
N ALA A 270 -4.96 12.19 5.79
CA ALA A 270 -6.23 12.34 5.10
C ALA A 270 -7.40 11.77 5.90
N GLY A 271 -7.14 10.89 6.84
CA GLY A 271 -8.13 10.29 7.73
C GLY A 271 -7.49 9.22 8.61
N ASP A 272 -8.11 8.95 9.75
CA ASP A 272 -7.57 8.03 10.75
C ASP A 272 -7.76 6.56 10.41
N PHE A 273 -8.72 6.24 9.53
CA PHE A 273 -8.94 4.88 9.06
C PHE A 273 -7.92 4.54 7.96
N ILE A 274 -6.81 3.90 8.36
CA ILE A 274 -5.71 3.60 7.46
C ILE A 274 -5.88 2.20 6.87
N ASN A 275 -5.87 2.11 5.53
CA ASN A 275 -5.94 0.87 4.78
C ASN A 275 -4.55 0.29 4.50
N HIS A 276 -3.57 1.15 4.19
CA HIS A 276 -2.24 0.70 3.82
C HIS A 276 -1.19 1.79 4.12
N VAL A 277 -0.01 1.36 4.52
CA VAL A 277 1.18 2.21 4.63
C VAL A 277 2.31 1.66 3.77
N ARG A 278 3.04 2.57 3.11
CA ARG A 278 4.25 2.23 2.35
C ARG A 278 5.38 3.14 2.74
N ALA A 279 6.38 2.60 3.42
CA ALA A 279 7.58 3.33 3.78
C ALA A 279 8.35 3.75 2.51
N ASP A 280 8.87 4.99 2.52
CA ASP A 280 9.62 5.62 1.43
C ASP A 280 10.85 6.32 2.02
N GLY A 281 11.96 5.61 2.14
CA GLY A 281 13.12 6.10 2.89
C GLY A 281 12.76 6.43 4.33
N ASP A 282 12.92 7.71 4.71
CA ASP A 282 12.53 8.22 6.04
C ASP A 282 11.05 8.65 6.09
N GLY A 283 10.36 8.63 4.96
CA GLY A 283 8.97 9.02 4.80
C GLY A 283 8.01 7.84 4.70
N VAL A 284 6.73 8.17 4.42
CA VAL A 284 5.66 7.19 4.26
C VAL A 284 4.54 7.71 3.37
N TRP A 285 4.02 6.83 2.52
CA TRP A 285 2.73 6.99 1.86
C TRP A 285 1.65 6.30 2.70
N VAL A 286 0.54 7.01 2.94
CA VAL A 286 -0.56 6.54 3.78
C VAL A 286 -1.85 6.56 2.98
N SER A 287 -2.42 5.38 2.80
CA SER A 287 -3.70 5.15 2.11
C SER A 287 -4.83 5.08 3.12
N THR A 288 -5.84 5.94 2.96
CA THR A 288 -6.98 6.01 3.88
C THR A 288 -8.31 5.87 3.16
N ASP A 289 -9.41 5.78 3.90
CA ASP A 289 -10.77 5.77 3.36
C ASP A 289 -11.19 7.10 2.73
N THR A 290 -10.49 8.19 3.05
CA THR A 290 -10.87 9.56 2.68
C THR A 290 -9.81 10.31 1.90
N GLY A 291 -8.72 9.65 1.51
CA GLY A 291 -7.66 10.26 0.71
C GLY A 291 -6.30 9.60 0.83
N LEU A 292 -5.32 10.27 0.28
CA LEU A 292 -3.92 9.86 0.24
C LEU A 292 -3.06 10.88 0.97
N SER A 293 -2.13 10.44 1.78
CA SER A 293 -1.11 11.30 2.39
C SER A 293 0.29 10.80 2.10
N HIS A 294 1.22 11.74 2.00
CA HIS A 294 2.64 11.48 1.93
C HIS A 294 3.35 12.34 2.97
N PHE A 295 4.16 11.74 3.79
CA PHE A 295 5.03 12.40 4.77
C PHE A 295 6.49 12.20 4.42
N ASP A 296 7.26 13.27 4.46
CA ASP A 296 8.73 13.25 4.35
C ASP A 296 9.37 14.38 5.19
N SER A 297 10.66 14.63 5.02
CA SER A 297 11.38 15.69 5.75
C SER A 297 10.85 17.10 5.50
N SER A 298 10.07 17.33 4.45
CA SER A 298 9.43 18.62 4.14
C SER A 298 8.04 18.76 4.77
N GLY A 299 7.54 17.72 5.44
CA GLY A 299 6.22 17.68 6.07
C GLY A 299 5.22 16.80 5.34
N TRP A 300 3.94 17.12 5.47
CA TRP A 300 2.84 16.36 4.89
C TRP A 300 2.35 16.93 3.57
N ARG A 301 1.95 16.05 2.66
CA ARG A 301 1.16 16.33 1.45
C ARG A 301 -0.05 15.45 1.47
N THR A 302 -1.23 16.07 1.42
CA THR A 302 -2.50 15.36 1.59
C THR A 302 -3.43 15.65 0.44
N TRP A 303 -3.95 14.61 -0.20
CA TRP A 303 -4.95 14.67 -1.25
C TRP A 303 -6.29 14.20 -0.72
N LYS A 304 -7.27 15.10 -0.65
CA LYS A 304 -8.67 14.80 -0.30
C LYS A 304 -9.59 15.31 -1.40
N LYS A 305 -10.68 14.59 -1.68
CA LYS A 305 -11.68 15.10 -2.63
C LYS A 305 -12.21 16.45 -2.16
N ALA A 306 -12.32 17.40 -3.09
CA ALA A 306 -13.00 18.67 -2.80
C ALA A 306 -14.45 18.40 -2.39
N PRO A 307 -15.07 19.24 -1.53
CA PRO A 307 -16.43 19.02 -1.04
C PRO A 307 -17.48 18.90 -2.14
N ASP A 308 -17.27 19.59 -3.28
CA ASP A 308 -18.12 19.52 -4.47
C ASP A 308 -17.81 18.31 -5.38
N LYS A 309 -16.79 17.51 -5.00
CA LYS A 309 -16.27 16.33 -5.73
C LYS A 309 -15.77 16.59 -7.15
N THR A 310 -15.57 17.87 -7.53
CA THR A 310 -15.10 18.24 -8.88
C THR A 310 -13.58 18.26 -9.02
N GLY A 311 -12.84 18.10 -7.92
CA GLY A 311 -11.38 18.12 -7.92
C GLY A 311 -10.82 17.57 -6.61
N TRP A 312 -9.57 17.92 -6.35
CA TRP A 312 -8.81 17.50 -5.19
C TRP A 312 -8.27 18.71 -4.43
N ASN A 313 -8.52 18.76 -3.14
CA ASN A 313 -7.81 19.64 -2.24
C ASN A 313 -6.48 19.00 -1.89
N VAL A 314 -5.39 19.68 -2.25
CA VAL A 314 -4.03 19.28 -1.88
C VAL A 314 -3.55 20.21 -0.80
N THR A 315 -3.32 19.66 0.39
CA THR A 315 -2.82 20.42 1.55
C THR A 315 -1.35 20.09 1.77
N LEU A 316 -0.53 21.12 1.91
CA LEU A 316 0.86 21.02 2.34
C LEU A 316 0.92 21.49 3.78
N THR A 317 1.47 20.67 4.68
CA THR A 317 1.69 21.04 6.08
C THR A 317 3.17 20.89 6.39
N THR A 318 3.82 22.01 6.72
CA THR A 318 5.26 22.01 7.06
C THR A 318 5.51 21.34 8.41
N PRO A 319 6.76 20.95 8.72
CA PRO A 319 7.11 20.39 10.02
C PRO A 319 6.77 21.31 11.20
N GLU A 320 6.72 22.63 10.97
CA GLU A 320 6.35 23.64 11.98
C GLU A 320 4.82 23.82 12.10
N GLY A 321 4.02 23.06 11.32
CA GLY A 321 2.57 23.08 11.37
C GLY A 321 1.89 24.14 10.51
N ALA A 322 2.63 24.89 9.68
CA ALA A 322 2.01 25.84 8.74
C ALA A 322 1.39 25.06 7.56
N SER A 323 0.11 25.35 7.24
CA SER A 323 -0.63 24.65 6.20
C SER A 323 -1.06 25.58 5.06
N SER A 324 -1.03 25.05 3.84
CA SER A 324 -1.55 25.72 2.63
C SER A 324 -2.33 24.70 1.81
N THR A 325 -3.54 25.08 1.37
CA THR A 325 -4.42 24.20 0.59
C THR A 325 -4.67 24.78 -0.80
N PHE A 326 -4.59 23.92 -1.80
CA PHE A 326 -4.82 24.24 -3.22
C PHE A 326 -5.84 23.26 -3.79
N THR A 327 -6.73 23.73 -4.66
CA THR A 327 -7.67 22.86 -5.37
C THR A 327 -7.14 22.57 -6.76
N LEU A 328 -6.94 21.28 -7.06
CA LEU A 328 -6.46 20.78 -8.35
C LEU A 328 -7.55 19.95 -9.03
N GLN A 329 -7.55 19.96 -10.37
CA GLN A 329 -8.48 19.14 -11.15
C GLN A 329 -8.05 17.67 -11.23
N SER A 330 -6.74 17.38 -11.10
CA SER A 330 -6.17 16.04 -11.15
C SER A 330 -5.71 15.58 -9.77
N GLY A 331 -5.82 14.29 -9.53
CA GLY A 331 -5.42 13.59 -8.30
C GLY A 331 -5.64 12.10 -8.46
N PRO A 332 -5.54 11.28 -7.41
CA PRO A 332 -5.90 9.87 -7.47
C PRO A 332 -7.32 9.66 -8.01
N ALA A 333 -7.61 8.52 -8.66
CA ALA A 333 -8.91 8.29 -9.31
C ALA A 333 -10.08 8.29 -8.31
N GLY A 334 -9.92 7.59 -7.18
CA GLY A 334 -10.91 7.45 -6.12
C GLY A 334 -10.47 8.06 -4.81
N GLU A 335 -11.42 8.43 -3.95
CA GLU A 335 -11.11 8.98 -2.61
C GLU A 335 -10.70 7.88 -1.60
N ARG A 336 -11.26 6.67 -1.72
CA ARG A 336 -10.82 5.52 -0.93
C ARG A 336 -9.61 4.87 -1.58
N ILE A 337 -8.52 4.85 -0.85
CA ILE A 337 -7.23 4.31 -1.29
C ILE A 337 -6.98 3.00 -0.57
N PHE A 338 -6.60 1.96 -1.32
CA PHE A 338 -6.38 0.60 -0.77
C PHE A 338 -4.92 0.22 -0.68
N GLY A 339 -4.06 0.80 -1.51
CA GLY A 339 -2.63 0.48 -1.51
C GLY A 339 -1.82 1.39 -2.40
N THR A 340 -0.51 1.40 -2.13
CA THR A 340 0.47 2.15 -2.92
C THR A 340 1.69 1.29 -3.21
N ALA A 341 2.27 1.47 -4.40
CA ALA A 341 3.58 0.92 -4.77
C ALA A 341 4.44 2.01 -5.40
N LEU A 342 5.74 1.93 -5.18
CA LEU A 342 6.71 2.94 -5.62
C LEU A 342 7.50 2.43 -6.82
N ASP A 343 7.73 3.30 -7.79
CA ASP A 343 8.57 3.09 -8.95
C ASP A 343 9.48 4.30 -9.17
N GLY A 344 10.64 4.28 -8.52
CA GLY A 344 11.56 5.41 -8.53
C GLY A 344 10.89 6.68 -7.99
N GLU A 345 10.68 7.67 -8.87
CA GLU A 345 10.05 8.94 -8.51
C GLU A 345 8.52 8.96 -8.76
N SER A 346 7.94 7.83 -9.15
CA SER A 346 6.50 7.70 -9.37
C SER A 346 5.83 6.85 -8.30
N VAL A 347 4.52 7.02 -8.15
CA VAL A 347 3.68 6.25 -7.22
C VAL A 347 2.48 5.67 -7.95
N TRP A 348 2.25 4.39 -7.78
CA TRP A 348 1.05 3.70 -8.22
C TRP A 348 0.09 3.57 -7.05
N VAL A 349 -1.19 3.89 -7.27
CA VAL A 349 -2.20 3.98 -6.21
C VAL A 349 -3.44 3.18 -6.59
N ALA A 350 -3.71 2.14 -5.82
CA ALA A 350 -4.91 1.32 -5.92
C ALA A 350 -6.09 2.04 -5.27
N THR A 351 -7.16 2.31 -6.02
CA THR A 351 -8.30 3.12 -5.55
C THR A 351 -9.66 2.47 -5.80
N SER A 352 -10.70 3.06 -5.23
CA SER A 352 -12.10 2.66 -5.48
C SER A 352 -12.63 2.99 -6.89
N ALA A 353 -11.86 3.70 -7.73
CA ALA A 353 -12.31 4.16 -9.04
C ALA A 353 -11.25 4.02 -10.15
N GLY A 354 -10.32 3.09 -9.98
CA GLY A 354 -9.25 2.79 -10.92
C GLY A 354 -7.89 2.70 -10.28
N LEU A 355 -6.90 2.38 -11.09
CA LEU A 355 -5.47 2.47 -10.77
C LEU A 355 -4.98 3.85 -11.15
N SER A 356 -4.31 4.53 -10.25
CA SER A 356 -3.72 5.85 -10.52
C SER A 356 -2.21 5.77 -10.57
N HIS A 357 -1.62 6.50 -11.51
CA HIS A 357 -0.19 6.71 -11.65
C HIS A 357 0.12 8.17 -11.39
N GLY A 358 0.86 8.45 -10.33
CA GLY A 358 1.38 9.76 -10.00
C GLY A 358 2.83 9.87 -10.42
N THR A 359 3.15 10.73 -11.39
CA THR A 359 4.53 10.99 -11.83
C THR A 359 5.01 12.30 -11.24
N ARG A 360 6.18 12.28 -10.59
CA ARG A 360 6.77 13.49 -10.03
C ARG A 360 7.16 14.47 -11.13
N ARG A 361 6.81 15.74 -10.96
CA ARG A 361 7.18 16.80 -11.91
C ARG A 361 8.64 17.20 -11.77
N ASP A 362 9.39 17.18 -12.88
CA ASP A 362 10.72 17.77 -12.95
C ASP A 362 10.65 19.27 -12.66
N GLY A 363 11.45 19.75 -11.72
CA GLY A 363 11.56 21.18 -11.36
C GLY A 363 10.97 21.56 -10.00
N ALA A 364 10.42 20.62 -9.23
CA ALA A 364 10.06 20.79 -7.81
C ALA A 364 11.25 20.54 -6.88
N GLU A 365 12.48 20.86 -7.31
CA GLU A 365 13.64 20.76 -6.43
C GLU A 365 13.51 21.75 -5.26
N SER A 366 13.57 21.17 -4.07
CA SER A 366 13.85 21.91 -2.85
C SER A 366 15.18 22.69 -3.01
N LYS A 367 15.11 23.99 -3.25
CA LYS A 367 16.25 24.87 -2.97
C LYS A 367 16.48 24.88 -1.46
N GLY A 368 17.18 23.87 -0.95
CA GLY A 368 17.39 23.71 0.47
C GLY A 368 18.47 22.71 0.84
N SER A 369 19.64 22.74 0.18
CA SER A 369 20.89 22.28 0.81
C SER A 369 22.11 22.77 0.02
N GLU A 370 22.33 24.08 0.04
CA GLU A 370 23.69 24.64 -0.08
C GLU A 370 23.83 25.74 0.98
N ARG A 371 24.33 25.36 2.16
CA ARG A 371 25.39 26.04 2.92
C ARG A 371 25.77 25.24 4.15
#